data_191f998a7ab1ca383c47f26334b7cb39
#
_entry.id   191f998a7ab1ca383c47f26334b7cb39
#
_cell.length_a   1.000
_cell.length_b   1.000
_cell.length_c   1.000
_cell.angle_alpha   90.00
_cell.angle_beta   90.00
_cell.angle_gamma   90.00
#
_symmetry.space_group_name_H-M   'P 1'
#
loop_
_entity.id
_entity.type
_entity.pdbx_description
1 polymer ?
#
loop_
_entity_poly.entity_id
_entity_poly.type
_entity_poly.pdbx_seq_one_letter_code
_entity_poly.pdbx_strand_id
1 'polypeptide(L)'
;LHTFDVPKSVVEMYLDAYVNDLKSKGPDNELPAGFDEIGFKESRKGDAENQARWMFIRDAIVAEHGFEVTEADREEHFEKMAAQGGFGSDMMKSYYAQMPQLMDQLDQGILSDRVFTWLEESMKVTEKNRKEWEKELKKG
;
A
#
# COMPACT_ATOMS: atom_id res chain seq x y z
N LEU A 1 -11.99 -2.85 -16.72
CA LEU A 1 -10.69 -2.50 -16.10
C LEU A 1 -9.76 -2.07 -17.23
N HIS A 2 -9.51 -0.76 -17.32
CA HIS A 2 -8.52 -0.26 -18.25
C HIS A 2 -7.14 -0.64 -17.75
N THR A 3 -6.49 -1.59 -18.41
CA THR A 3 -5.08 -1.88 -18.20
C THR A 3 -4.28 -0.76 -18.87
N PHE A 4 -3.61 0.06 -18.09
CA PHE A 4 -2.65 1.03 -18.59
C PHE A 4 -1.23 0.48 -18.39
N ASP A 5 -0.33 0.86 -19.28
CA ASP A 5 1.07 0.50 -19.17
C ASP A 5 1.73 1.32 -18.07
N VAL A 6 2.41 0.61 -17.16
CA VAL A 6 3.20 1.26 -16.11
C VAL A 6 4.61 1.54 -16.61
N PRO A 7 5.23 2.67 -16.20
CA PRO A 7 6.60 2.98 -16.56
C PRO A 7 7.57 1.87 -16.10
N LYS A 8 8.46 1.44 -16.99
CA LYS A 8 9.47 0.41 -16.68
C LYS A 8 10.34 0.79 -15.48
N SER A 9 10.67 2.07 -15.33
CA SER A 9 11.45 2.58 -14.20
C SER A 9 10.77 2.34 -12.85
N VAL A 10 9.45 2.41 -12.79
CA VAL A 10 8.68 2.15 -11.56
C VAL A 10 8.66 0.64 -11.26
N VAL A 11 8.50 -0.19 -12.29
CA VAL A 11 8.58 -1.66 -12.13
C VAL A 11 9.96 -2.07 -11.62
N GLU A 12 11.03 -1.53 -12.20
CA GLU A 12 12.42 -1.79 -11.75
C GLU A 12 12.63 -1.34 -10.29
N MET A 13 12.09 -0.21 -9.89
CA MET A 13 12.15 0.25 -8.50
C MET A 13 11.56 -0.78 -7.53
N TYR A 14 10.42 -1.38 -7.84
CA TYR A 14 9.84 -2.43 -7.01
C TYR A 14 10.67 -3.72 -7.04
N LEU A 15 11.20 -4.10 -8.20
CA LEU A 15 12.06 -5.28 -8.30
C LEU A 15 13.34 -5.11 -7.48
N ASP A 16 13.96 -3.93 -7.52
CA ASP A 16 15.13 -3.61 -6.70
C ASP A 16 14.79 -3.60 -5.20
N ALA A 17 13.60 -3.11 -4.84
CA ALA A 17 13.13 -3.17 -3.46
C ALA A 17 12.96 -4.62 -2.97
N TYR A 18 12.46 -5.54 -3.80
CA TYR A 18 12.37 -6.95 -3.44
C TYR A 18 13.74 -7.61 -3.26
N VAL A 19 14.69 -7.26 -4.11
CA VAL A 19 16.09 -7.75 -3.96
C VAL A 19 16.72 -7.21 -2.69
N ASN A 20 16.51 -5.92 -2.38
CA ASN A 20 17.03 -5.30 -1.16
C ASN A 20 16.39 -5.88 0.10
N ASP A 21 15.10 -6.21 0.07
CA ASP A 21 14.42 -6.91 1.18
C ASP A 21 15.04 -8.30 1.42
N LEU A 22 15.37 -9.04 0.36
CA LEU A 22 16.09 -10.31 0.49
C LEU A 22 17.49 -10.13 1.07
N LYS A 23 18.24 -9.11 0.62
CA LYS A 23 19.56 -8.79 1.18
C LYS A 23 19.48 -8.51 2.67
N SER A 24 18.51 -7.70 3.09
CA SER A 24 18.34 -7.32 4.51
C SER A 24 18.00 -8.50 5.43
N LYS A 25 17.45 -9.58 4.89
CA LYS A 25 17.13 -10.82 5.61
C LYS A 25 18.26 -11.85 5.58
N GLY A 26 19.26 -11.62 4.71
CA GLY A 26 20.45 -12.49 4.60
C GLY A 26 21.50 -12.20 5.66
N PRO A 27 22.41 -13.14 5.91
CA PRO A 27 23.57 -12.87 6.75
C PRO A 27 24.41 -11.75 6.12
N ASP A 28 24.91 -10.84 6.96
CA ASP A 28 25.71 -9.69 6.55
C ASP A 28 25.06 -8.70 5.55
N ASN A 29 23.73 -8.74 5.42
CA ASN A 29 22.94 -8.00 4.42
C ASN A 29 23.33 -8.32 2.97
N GLU A 30 23.74 -9.55 2.71
CA GLU A 30 24.10 -10.02 1.38
C GLU A 30 23.12 -11.07 0.85
N LEU A 31 23.09 -11.21 -0.47
CA LEU A 31 22.38 -12.31 -1.11
C LEU A 31 23.15 -13.61 -0.96
N PRO A 32 22.48 -14.77 -0.91
CA PRO A 32 23.15 -16.08 -0.90
C PRO A 32 24.12 -16.23 -2.07
N ALA A 33 25.26 -16.89 -1.83
CA ALA A 33 26.20 -17.17 -2.89
C ALA A 33 25.54 -17.94 -4.06
N GLY A 34 25.72 -17.44 -5.27
CA GLY A 34 25.10 -18.03 -6.47
C GLY A 34 23.62 -17.69 -6.67
N PHE A 35 23.10 -16.71 -5.94
CA PHE A 35 21.73 -16.24 -6.14
C PHE A 35 21.51 -15.68 -7.56
N ASP A 36 20.52 -16.20 -8.26
CA ASP A 36 20.13 -15.74 -9.60
C ASP A 36 19.20 -14.52 -9.48
N GLU A 37 19.79 -13.32 -9.41
CA GLU A 37 19.04 -12.05 -9.30
C GLU A 37 18.18 -11.81 -10.55
N ILE A 38 18.66 -12.18 -11.74
CA ILE A 38 17.93 -11.97 -12.99
C ILE A 38 16.67 -12.85 -13.02
N GLY A 39 16.83 -14.15 -12.77
CA GLY A 39 15.70 -15.08 -12.70
C GLY A 39 14.70 -14.72 -11.60
N PHE A 40 15.19 -14.23 -10.46
CA PHE A 40 14.33 -13.73 -9.39
C PHE A 40 13.50 -12.52 -9.83
N LYS A 41 14.11 -11.50 -10.42
CA LYS A 41 13.41 -10.32 -10.95
C LYS A 41 12.39 -10.70 -12.03
N GLU A 42 12.74 -11.59 -12.93
CA GLU A 42 11.82 -12.12 -13.95
C GLU A 42 10.58 -12.78 -13.30
N SER A 43 10.78 -13.61 -12.28
CA SER A 43 9.69 -14.29 -11.56
C SER A 43 8.78 -13.33 -10.79
N ARG A 44 9.29 -12.16 -10.41
CA ARG A 44 8.57 -11.13 -9.63
C ARG A 44 8.02 -9.97 -10.46
N LYS A 45 8.27 -9.99 -11.76
CA LYS A 45 7.87 -8.89 -12.66
C LYS A 45 6.37 -8.61 -12.62
N GLY A 46 5.53 -9.64 -12.65
CA GLY A 46 4.07 -9.49 -12.56
C GLY A 46 3.62 -8.86 -11.25
N ASP A 47 4.24 -9.24 -10.12
CA ASP A 47 3.96 -8.64 -8.82
C ASP A 47 4.36 -7.16 -8.81
N ALA A 48 5.54 -6.83 -9.33
CA ALA A 48 6.04 -5.47 -9.43
C ALA A 48 5.16 -4.58 -10.32
N GLU A 49 4.69 -5.10 -11.46
CA GLU A 49 3.74 -4.41 -12.34
C GLU A 49 2.40 -4.14 -11.63
N ASN A 50 1.88 -5.10 -10.88
CA ASN A 50 0.65 -4.95 -10.11
C ASN A 50 0.81 -3.91 -8.99
N GLN A 51 1.94 -3.90 -8.30
CA GLN A 51 2.27 -2.89 -7.29
C GLN A 51 2.36 -1.50 -7.91
N ALA A 52 3.01 -1.38 -9.06
CA ALA A 52 3.10 -0.12 -9.79
C ALA A 52 1.72 0.38 -10.23
N ARG A 53 0.87 -0.49 -10.78
CA ARG A 53 -0.52 -0.12 -11.13
C ARG A 53 -1.31 0.34 -9.92
N TRP A 54 -1.19 -0.39 -8.82
CA TRP A 54 -1.86 -0.03 -7.57
C TRP A 54 -1.43 1.35 -7.09
N MET A 55 -0.14 1.65 -7.11
CA MET A 55 0.38 2.97 -6.73
C MET A 55 -0.28 4.09 -7.53
N PHE A 56 -0.33 3.97 -8.86
CA PHE A 56 -0.97 4.98 -9.71
C PHE A 56 -2.47 5.11 -9.48
N ILE A 57 -3.18 3.99 -9.31
CA ILE A 57 -4.62 3.98 -9.01
C ILE A 57 -4.88 4.65 -7.66
N ARG A 58 -4.12 4.28 -6.63
CA ARG A 58 -4.22 4.88 -5.31
C ARG A 58 -3.99 6.38 -5.35
N ASP A 59 -2.92 6.82 -6.00
CA ASP A 59 -2.56 8.23 -6.06
C ASP A 59 -3.62 9.05 -6.85
N ALA A 60 -4.19 8.49 -7.90
CA ALA A 60 -5.30 9.10 -8.62
C ALA A 60 -6.56 9.25 -7.76
N ILE A 61 -6.92 8.23 -6.99
CA ILE A 61 -8.06 8.26 -6.05
C ILE A 61 -7.81 9.29 -4.94
N VAL A 62 -6.62 9.29 -4.37
CA VAL A 62 -6.22 10.27 -3.33
C VAL A 62 -6.35 11.71 -3.86
N ALA A 63 -5.87 11.97 -5.07
CA ALA A 63 -5.96 13.29 -5.70
C ALA A 63 -7.40 13.69 -6.02
N GLU A 64 -8.19 12.77 -6.57
CA GLU A 64 -9.59 13.04 -6.95
C GLU A 64 -10.47 13.33 -5.74
N HIS A 65 -10.30 12.60 -4.65
CA HIS A 65 -11.10 12.74 -3.43
C HIS A 65 -10.49 13.67 -2.38
N GLY A 66 -9.30 14.19 -2.62
CA GLY A 66 -8.62 15.09 -1.69
C GLY A 66 -8.27 14.43 -0.35
N PHE A 67 -7.91 13.14 -0.35
CA PHE A 67 -7.50 12.46 0.87
C PHE A 67 -6.14 12.99 1.34
N GLU A 68 -6.08 13.40 2.59
CA GLU A 68 -4.87 13.90 3.22
C GLU A 68 -4.66 13.19 4.56
N VAL A 69 -3.40 13.02 4.95
CA VAL A 69 -3.04 12.52 6.27
C VAL A 69 -2.96 13.69 7.22
N THR A 70 -3.76 13.66 8.28
CA THR A 70 -3.73 14.65 9.35
C THR A 70 -2.87 14.17 10.51
N GLU A 71 -2.52 15.10 11.41
CA GLU A 71 -1.82 14.74 12.63
C GLU A 71 -2.66 13.79 13.51
N ALA A 72 -3.97 13.98 13.52
CA ALA A 72 -4.89 13.09 14.23
C ALA A 72 -4.86 11.65 13.68
N ASP A 73 -4.73 11.47 12.36
CA ASP A 73 -4.60 10.15 11.74
C ASP A 73 -3.30 9.45 12.17
N ARG A 74 -2.20 10.19 12.21
CA ARG A 74 -0.91 9.68 12.70
C ARG A 74 -1.00 9.30 14.18
N GLU A 75 -1.62 10.14 14.99
CA GLU A 75 -1.83 9.90 16.41
C GLU A 75 -2.60 8.61 16.67
N GLU A 76 -3.74 8.44 16.02
CA GLU A 76 -4.54 7.22 16.09
C GLU A 76 -3.72 5.97 15.67
N HIS A 77 -2.88 6.11 14.65
CA HIS A 77 -2.03 5.02 14.20
C HIS A 77 -0.96 4.66 15.23
N PHE A 78 -0.31 5.66 15.84
CA PHE A 78 0.66 5.43 16.92
C PHE A 78 0.03 4.80 18.16
N GLU A 79 -1.18 5.20 18.51
CA GLU A 79 -1.91 4.57 19.62
C GLU A 79 -2.23 3.10 19.34
N LYS A 80 -2.65 2.76 18.12
CA LYS A 80 -2.88 1.37 17.70
C LYS A 80 -1.60 0.53 17.75
N MET A 81 -0.48 1.09 17.27
CA MET A 81 0.82 0.43 17.32
C MET A 81 1.30 0.23 18.76
N ALA A 82 1.13 1.24 19.62
CA ALA A 82 1.48 1.16 21.03
C ALA A 82 0.70 0.07 21.77
N ALA A 83 -0.59 -0.06 21.48
CA ALA A 83 -1.44 -1.11 22.06
C ALA A 83 -1.01 -2.52 21.67
N GLN A 84 -0.41 -2.69 20.48
CA GLN A 84 0.06 -3.99 19.98
C GLN A 84 1.50 -4.32 20.38
N GLY A 85 2.35 -3.31 20.55
CA GLY A 85 3.81 -3.49 20.67
C GLY A 85 4.40 -3.23 22.06
N GLY A 86 3.63 -2.76 23.04
CA GLY A 86 4.12 -2.49 24.39
C GLY A 86 5.04 -1.26 24.54
N PHE A 87 5.24 -0.49 23.49
CA PHE A 87 5.96 0.80 23.52
C PHE A 87 4.95 1.94 23.60
N GLY A 88 5.27 2.97 24.39
CA GLY A 88 4.39 4.14 24.49
C GLY A 88 4.26 4.91 23.17
N SER A 89 3.09 5.45 22.87
CA SER A 89 2.83 6.24 21.65
C SER A 89 3.78 7.43 21.50
N ASP A 90 4.13 8.09 22.60
CA ASP A 90 5.07 9.23 22.60
C ASP A 90 6.49 8.84 22.18
N MET A 91 6.94 7.65 22.57
CA MET A 91 8.24 7.13 22.14
C MET A 91 8.24 6.83 20.64
N MET A 92 7.16 6.25 20.12
CA MET A 92 7.02 5.99 18.69
C MET A 92 6.96 7.28 17.88
N LYS A 93 6.18 8.27 18.33
CA LYS A 93 6.14 9.59 17.72
C LYS A 93 7.53 10.23 17.62
N SER A 94 8.29 10.21 18.72
CA SER A 94 9.64 10.77 18.76
C SER A 94 10.60 10.02 17.81
N TYR A 95 10.47 8.71 17.71
CA TYR A 95 11.26 7.90 16.80
C TYR A 95 10.96 8.22 15.32
N TYR A 96 9.69 8.25 14.95
CA TYR A 96 9.26 8.58 13.58
C TYR A 96 9.59 10.03 13.20
N ALA A 97 9.51 10.97 14.16
CA ALA A 97 9.87 12.36 13.93
C ALA A 97 11.35 12.56 13.55
N GLN A 98 12.23 11.68 14.02
CA GLN A 98 13.65 11.70 13.67
C GLN A 98 13.97 11.02 12.34
N MET A 99 13.02 10.30 11.75
CA MET A 99 13.19 9.54 10.52
C MET A 99 12.13 9.92 9.48
N PRO A 100 12.35 10.97 8.69
CA PRO A 100 11.37 11.44 7.69
C PRO A 100 10.89 10.34 6.73
N GLN A 101 11.77 9.43 6.33
CA GLN A 101 11.41 8.31 5.44
C GLN A 101 10.40 7.35 6.07
N LEU A 102 10.50 7.09 7.38
CA LEU A 102 9.54 6.27 8.09
C LEU A 102 8.18 7.00 8.24
N MET A 103 8.23 8.29 8.45
CA MET A 103 7.01 9.12 8.50
C MET A 103 6.29 9.11 7.14
N ASP A 104 7.02 9.25 6.04
CA ASP A 104 6.46 9.15 4.69
C ASP A 104 5.84 7.77 4.41
N GLN A 105 6.49 6.70 4.83
CA GLN A 105 5.96 5.33 4.71
C GLN A 105 4.68 5.16 5.54
N LEU A 106 4.63 5.70 6.75
CA LEU A 106 3.44 5.73 7.58
C LEU A 106 2.29 6.45 6.88
N ASP A 107 2.54 7.63 6.35
CA ASP A 107 1.54 8.44 5.64
C ASP A 107 1.01 7.69 4.41
N GLN A 108 1.88 7.05 3.63
CA GLN A 108 1.48 6.22 2.49
C GLN A 108 0.63 5.02 2.91
N GLY A 109 0.94 4.40 4.05
CA GLY A 109 0.14 3.32 4.64
C GLY A 109 -1.26 3.81 5.04
N ILE A 110 -1.35 4.95 5.71
CA ILE A 110 -2.63 5.56 6.12
C ILE A 110 -3.49 5.91 4.90
N LEU A 111 -2.89 6.50 3.86
CA LEU A 111 -3.58 6.82 2.61
C LEU A 111 -4.07 5.56 1.89
N SER A 112 -3.28 4.50 1.85
CA SER A 112 -3.66 3.21 1.26
C SER A 112 -4.86 2.61 2.00
N ASP A 113 -4.85 2.58 3.31
CA ASP A 113 -5.96 2.09 4.13
C ASP A 113 -7.24 2.90 3.89
N ARG A 114 -7.11 4.21 3.76
CA ARG A 114 -8.23 5.11 3.46
C ARG A 114 -8.82 4.85 2.08
N VAL A 115 -8.00 4.62 1.07
CA VAL A 115 -8.43 4.24 -0.28
C VAL A 115 -9.11 2.87 -0.27
N PHE A 116 -8.59 1.87 0.42
CA PHE A 116 -9.22 0.57 0.57
C PHE A 116 -10.59 0.66 1.24
N THR A 117 -10.72 1.43 2.31
CA THR A 117 -11.99 1.66 3.00
C THR A 117 -13.00 2.30 2.05
N TRP A 118 -12.58 3.33 1.31
CA TRP A 118 -13.42 3.98 0.32
C TRP A 118 -13.88 3.02 -0.79
N LEU A 119 -12.98 2.19 -1.31
CA LEU A 119 -13.31 1.17 -2.31
C LEU A 119 -14.32 0.15 -1.78
N GLU A 120 -14.12 -0.36 -0.56
CA GLU A 120 -15.04 -1.30 0.08
C GLU A 120 -16.44 -0.70 0.27
N GLU A 121 -16.52 0.52 0.74
CA GLU A 121 -17.79 1.23 0.92
C GLU A 121 -18.49 1.45 -0.41
N SER A 122 -17.76 1.88 -1.45
CA SER A 122 -18.29 2.07 -2.80
C SER A 122 -18.80 0.77 -3.42
N MET A 123 -18.10 -0.35 -3.19
CA MET A 123 -18.54 -1.67 -3.65
C MET A 123 -19.80 -2.15 -2.92
N LYS A 124 -19.92 -1.92 -1.62
CA LYS A 124 -21.14 -2.24 -0.83
C LYS A 124 -22.35 -1.46 -1.33
N VAL A 125 -22.19 -0.18 -1.61
CA VAL A 125 -23.26 0.66 -2.18
C VAL A 125 -23.68 0.15 -3.56
N THR A 126 -22.74 -0.15 -4.43
CA THR A 126 -23.02 -0.69 -5.77
C THR A 126 -23.74 -2.03 -5.71
N GLU A 127 -23.33 -2.92 -4.82
CA GLU A 127 -23.97 -4.22 -4.64
C GLU A 127 -25.42 -4.08 -4.10
N LYS A 128 -25.63 -3.16 -3.16
CA LYS A 128 -26.96 -2.87 -2.63
C LYS A 128 -27.89 -2.36 -3.73
N ASN A 129 -27.43 -1.39 -4.52
CA ASN A 129 -28.19 -0.84 -5.64
C ASN A 129 -28.53 -1.91 -6.68
N ARG A 130 -27.57 -2.80 -7.00
CA ARG A 130 -27.82 -3.91 -7.92
C ARG A 130 -28.90 -4.85 -7.40
N LYS A 131 -28.87 -5.22 -6.13
CA LYS A 131 -29.86 -6.09 -5.51
C LYS A 131 -31.26 -5.45 -5.47
N GLU A 132 -31.35 -4.16 -5.23
CA GLU A 132 -32.60 -3.40 -5.29
C GLU A 132 -33.14 -3.38 -6.71
N TRP A 133 -32.33 -3.11 -7.70
CA TRP A 133 -32.70 -3.09 -9.11
C TRP A 133 -33.16 -4.47 -9.61
N GLU A 134 -32.46 -5.55 -9.23
CA GLU A 134 -32.87 -6.93 -9.53
C GLU A 134 -34.24 -7.29 -8.92
N LYS A 135 -34.55 -6.78 -7.72
CA LYS A 135 -35.86 -6.96 -7.08
C LYS A 135 -36.97 -6.23 -7.84
N GLU A 136 -36.70 -5.02 -8.32
CA GLU A 136 -37.66 -4.26 -9.11
C GLU A 136 -37.97 -4.94 -10.44
N LEU A 137 -36.94 -5.47 -11.13
CA LEU A 137 -37.10 -6.24 -12.36
C LEU A 137 -37.96 -7.50 -12.17
N LYS A 138 -37.88 -8.16 -11.02
CA LYS A 138 -38.67 -9.36 -10.70
C LYS A 138 -40.13 -9.04 -10.32
N LYS A 139 -40.45 -7.79 -9.99
CA LYS A 139 -41.81 -7.34 -9.69
C LYS A 139 -42.61 -6.91 -10.93
N GLY A 140 -41.93 -6.68 -12.04
CA GLY A 140 -42.54 -6.41 -13.36
C GLY A 140 -42.57 -7.70 -14.16
#